data_1bfe0e68228d071adacf32aea8bcd0b1
#
_entry.id   1bfe0e68228d071adacf32aea8bcd0b1
#
_cell.length_a   1.000
_cell.length_b   1.000
_cell.length_c   1.000
_cell.angle_alpha   90.00
_cell.angle_beta   90.00
_cell.angle_gamma   90.00
#
_symmetry.space_group_name_H-M   'P 1'
#
loop_
_entity.id
_entity.type
_entity.pdbx_description
1 polymer ?
#
loop_
_entity_poly.entity_id
_entity_poly.type
_entity_poly.pdbx_seq_one_letter_code
_entity_poly.pdbx_strand_id
1 'polypeptide(L)'
;MDRTSLLSRIDETKSLDFLATMIRHKSYSGTAEESELSRFMVERLKVLGLEAELQPVPDNRFNAIGRLKGTGGGASLLFNGHLDTNPVTEGWTVDPWGGLYDTDFIYGIGVSNMKAGDAAYFCALRTLMDSGVRLRGDVILTFVVGELQGGIGTVTMIDKGIRADYFINSEPTDLAGLTLHAGAFNFAVELTGITRHVSKREEAVDAIMAACRLIPHLNEMTFSGASNPDHLSVNRCNVGVVRGSLTPEFHDWRPPQIADYLRLAGTARYAPSQSEESVLRDIRSVLDELERAMPGLKSKVLRDPGGQAGPRPKMLPFEVPRDASIVGVISRAYQEVRGTPQPLGAVRPYCFYGTDAAHLLHRAHMQGIVCGPGGKYNTMPDEKVDVADYLDMIKVYMLCMLDVCGVSGGGEP
;
A
#
# COMPACT_ATOMS: atom_id res chain seq x y z
N MET A 1 -26.98 13.60 -19.51
CA MET A 1 -27.09 14.19 -18.14
C MET A 1 -25.87 15.09 -17.96
N ASP A 2 -26.08 16.32 -17.53
CA ASP A 2 -24.96 17.24 -17.26
C ASP A 2 -24.10 16.75 -16.11
N ARG A 3 -22.78 16.66 -16.32
CA ARG A 3 -21.80 16.15 -15.32
C ARG A 3 -21.81 16.99 -14.04
N THR A 4 -21.81 18.32 -14.17
CA THR A 4 -21.82 19.22 -13.03
C THR A 4 -23.06 19.00 -12.15
N SER A 5 -24.24 18.88 -12.76
CA SER A 5 -25.47 18.55 -12.05
C SER A 5 -25.43 17.17 -11.39
N LEU A 6 -24.70 16.20 -11.96
CA LEU A 6 -24.56 14.87 -11.38
C LEU A 6 -23.60 14.90 -10.17
N LEU A 7 -22.47 15.58 -10.29
CA LEU A 7 -21.49 15.72 -9.19
C LEU A 7 -22.07 16.45 -7.98
N SER A 8 -23.00 17.42 -8.19
CA SER A 8 -23.68 18.13 -7.10
C SER A 8 -24.70 17.28 -6.32
N ARG A 9 -24.97 16.03 -6.75
CA ARG A 9 -25.86 15.08 -6.04
C ARG A 9 -25.16 14.28 -4.96
N ILE A 10 -23.86 14.47 -4.76
CA ILE A 10 -23.16 13.83 -3.65
C ILE A 10 -23.75 14.34 -2.34
N ASP A 11 -24.25 13.42 -1.53
CA ASP A 11 -24.68 13.72 -0.16
C ASP A 11 -23.42 13.64 0.74
N GLU A 12 -22.84 14.81 1.01
CA GLU A 12 -21.60 14.94 1.77
C GLU A 12 -21.73 14.34 3.16
N THR A 13 -22.82 14.66 3.88
CA THR A 13 -23.08 14.14 5.22
C THR A 13 -23.16 12.61 5.23
N LYS A 14 -23.96 12.02 4.33
CA LYS A 14 -24.05 10.55 4.23
C LYS A 14 -22.72 9.92 3.83
N SER A 15 -21.88 10.60 3.07
CA SER A 15 -20.57 10.10 2.66
C SER A 15 -19.58 10.12 3.82
N LEU A 16 -19.58 11.18 4.63
CA LEU A 16 -18.77 11.28 5.85
C LEU A 16 -19.24 10.29 6.93
N ASP A 17 -20.55 10.17 7.15
CA ASP A 17 -21.12 9.21 8.10
C ASP A 17 -20.82 7.75 7.72
N PHE A 18 -20.79 7.44 6.42
CA PHE A 18 -20.39 6.12 5.94
C PHE A 18 -18.93 5.82 6.24
N LEU A 19 -18.02 6.74 5.93
CA LEU A 19 -16.60 6.60 6.25
C LEU A 19 -16.37 6.52 7.78
N ALA A 20 -17.04 7.37 8.56
CA ALA A 20 -17.00 7.33 10.01
C ALA A 20 -17.48 5.96 10.57
N THR A 21 -18.49 5.38 9.94
CA THR A 21 -18.97 4.03 10.31
C THR A 21 -17.93 2.96 10.00
N MET A 22 -17.25 3.03 8.85
CA MET A 22 -16.16 2.11 8.51
C MET A 22 -15.00 2.23 9.52
N ILE A 23 -14.66 3.44 9.97
CA ILE A 23 -13.61 3.67 10.97
C ILE A 23 -13.96 2.99 12.30
N ARG A 24 -15.23 3.03 12.73
CA ARG A 24 -15.70 2.43 13.99
C ARG A 24 -15.60 0.89 13.99
N HIS A 25 -15.52 0.25 12.84
CA HIS A 25 -15.19 -1.16 12.73
C HIS A 25 -13.68 -1.35 12.89
N LYS A 26 -13.26 -1.98 13.98
CA LYS A 26 -11.87 -2.40 14.15
C LYS A 26 -11.51 -3.43 13.08
N SER A 27 -10.31 -3.29 12.53
CA SER A 27 -9.88 -4.17 11.44
C SER A 27 -8.36 -4.34 11.41
N TYR A 28 -7.77 -4.65 12.58
CA TYR A 28 -6.33 -4.93 12.65
C TYR A 28 -5.95 -6.09 11.74
N SER A 29 -4.89 -5.91 10.99
CA SER A 29 -4.40 -6.91 10.03
C SER A 29 -4.14 -8.26 10.70
N GLY A 30 -4.76 -9.32 10.16
CA GLY A 30 -4.63 -10.69 10.66
C GLY A 30 -5.49 -11.02 11.87
N THR A 31 -6.48 -10.20 12.22
CA THR A 31 -7.43 -10.47 13.31
C THR A 31 -8.81 -10.85 12.79
N ALA A 32 -9.66 -11.42 13.64
CA ALA A 32 -11.05 -11.76 13.29
C ALA A 32 -11.90 -10.51 12.97
N GLU A 33 -11.53 -9.38 13.54
CA GLU A 33 -12.24 -8.10 13.39
C GLU A 33 -12.21 -7.55 11.94
N GLU A 34 -11.17 -7.87 11.16
CA GLU A 34 -11.18 -7.58 9.71
C GLU A 34 -12.40 -8.19 9.02
N SER A 35 -12.75 -9.41 9.38
CA SER A 35 -13.88 -10.14 8.80
C SER A 35 -15.23 -9.55 9.19
N GLU A 36 -15.33 -8.85 10.31
CA GLU A 36 -16.56 -8.13 10.68
C GLU A 36 -16.79 -6.93 9.75
N LEU A 37 -15.73 -6.17 9.45
CA LEU A 37 -15.83 -5.07 8.48
C LEU A 37 -16.15 -5.60 7.07
N SER A 38 -15.57 -6.74 6.67
CA SER A 38 -15.92 -7.38 5.39
C SER A 38 -17.40 -7.77 5.31
N ARG A 39 -17.96 -8.35 6.40
CA ARG A 39 -19.41 -8.67 6.47
C ARG A 39 -20.27 -7.41 6.38
N PHE A 40 -19.90 -6.35 7.10
CA PHE A 40 -20.57 -5.07 7.01
C PHE A 40 -20.58 -4.55 5.57
N MET A 41 -19.42 -4.60 4.87
CA MET A 41 -19.35 -4.14 3.49
C MET A 41 -20.22 -4.98 2.54
N VAL A 42 -20.26 -6.31 2.68
CA VAL A 42 -21.15 -7.16 1.89
C VAL A 42 -22.61 -6.76 2.08
N GLU A 43 -23.06 -6.49 3.30
CA GLU A 43 -24.43 -6.03 3.56
C GLU A 43 -24.70 -4.65 2.91
N ARG A 44 -23.74 -3.73 2.95
CA ARG A 44 -23.87 -2.42 2.28
C ARG A 44 -23.96 -2.57 0.76
N LEU A 45 -23.15 -3.46 0.17
CA LEU A 45 -23.18 -3.76 -1.26
C LEU A 45 -24.53 -4.36 -1.69
N LYS A 46 -25.07 -5.30 -0.90
CA LYS A 46 -26.42 -5.87 -1.15
C LYS A 46 -27.52 -4.83 -1.07
N VAL A 47 -27.48 -3.96 -0.04
CA VAL A 47 -28.45 -2.86 0.11
C VAL A 47 -28.38 -1.90 -1.07
N LEU A 48 -27.19 -1.68 -1.63
CA LEU A 48 -27.01 -0.89 -2.85
C LEU A 48 -27.52 -1.60 -4.12
N GLY A 49 -27.82 -2.90 -4.04
CA GLY A 49 -28.36 -3.68 -5.17
C GLY A 49 -27.29 -4.35 -6.04
N LEU A 50 -26.07 -4.50 -5.54
CA LEU A 50 -25.01 -5.21 -6.24
C LEU A 50 -25.11 -6.73 -6.02
N GLU A 51 -24.60 -7.51 -6.97
CA GLU A 51 -24.23 -8.90 -6.72
C GLU A 51 -23.06 -8.89 -5.76
N ALA A 52 -23.29 -9.33 -4.51
CA ALA A 52 -22.28 -9.21 -3.44
C ALA A 52 -22.01 -10.55 -2.77
N GLU A 53 -20.72 -10.84 -2.56
CA GLU A 53 -20.25 -12.06 -1.93
C GLU A 53 -19.24 -11.78 -0.82
N LEU A 54 -19.26 -12.64 0.21
CA LEU A 54 -18.21 -12.75 1.22
C LEU A 54 -17.24 -13.86 0.75
N GLN A 55 -16.09 -13.46 0.21
CA GLN A 55 -15.15 -14.38 -0.42
C GLN A 55 -14.11 -14.91 0.58
N PRO A 56 -14.02 -16.23 0.82
CA PRO A 56 -13.04 -16.80 1.76
C PRO A 56 -11.60 -16.57 1.32
N VAL A 57 -10.77 -16.13 2.28
CA VAL A 57 -9.32 -15.95 2.20
C VAL A 57 -8.67 -16.89 3.23
N PRO A 58 -7.41 -17.34 3.05
CA PRO A 58 -6.70 -18.13 4.07
C PRO A 58 -6.81 -17.55 5.49
N ASP A 59 -6.65 -18.41 6.48
CA ASP A 59 -6.70 -18.07 7.91
C ASP A 59 -8.09 -17.59 8.41
N ASN A 60 -9.15 -18.12 7.79
CA ASN A 60 -10.55 -17.80 8.13
C ASN A 60 -10.88 -16.30 8.01
N ARG A 61 -10.31 -15.65 7.05
CA ARG A 61 -10.53 -14.24 6.71
C ARG A 61 -11.43 -14.14 5.48
N PHE A 62 -11.94 -12.95 5.18
CA PHE A 62 -12.88 -12.79 4.08
C PHE A 62 -12.69 -11.44 3.39
N ASN A 63 -12.71 -11.46 2.05
CA ASN A 63 -12.92 -10.25 1.24
C ASN A 63 -14.41 -9.96 1.11
N ALA A 64 -14.77 -8.70 0.89
CA ALA A 64 -16.09 -8.30 0.42
C ALA A 64 -15.99 -7.87 -1.05
N ILE A 65 -16.73 -8.53 -1.93
CA ILE A 65 -16.74 -8.26 -3.36
C ILE A 65 -18.15 -7.87 -3.79
N GLY A 66 -18.30 -6.79 -4.53
CA GLY A 66 -19.58 -6.35 -5.10
C GLY A 66 -19.46 -6.08 -6.59
N ARG A 67 -20.43 -6.50 -7.38
CA ARG A 67 -20.49 -6.27 -8.82
C ARG A 67 -21.80 -5.61 -9.22
N LEU A 68 -21.72 -4.45 -9.82
CA LEU A 68 -22.79 -3.85 -10.61
C LEU A 68 -22.65 -4.33 -12.06
N LYS A 69 -23.60 -5.12 -12.53
CA LYS A 69 -23.63 -5.57 -13.92
C LYS A 69 -24.07 -4.43 -14.82
N GLY A 70 -23.25 -4.12 -15.82
CA GLY A 70 -23.59 -3.14 -16.85
C GLY A 70 -24.64 -3.66 -17.85
N THR A 71 -25.15 -2.75 -18.67
CA THR A 71 -26.13 -3.10 -19.73
C THR A 71 -25.49 -3.72 -20.96
N GLY A 72 -24.18 -3.76 -21.03
CA GLY A 72 -23.39 -4.30 -22.11
C GLY A 72 -22.78 -3.24 -23.05
N GLY A 73 -21.63 -3.56 -23.64
CA GLY A 73 -20.93 -2.73 -24.62
C GLY A 73 -20.04 -1.63 -24.05
N GLY A 74 -19.79 -1.60 -22.75
CA GLY A 74 -18.79 -0.74 -22.09
C GLY A 74 -17.65 -1.57 -21.50
N ALA A 75 -16.49 -0.94 -21.26
CA ALA A 75 -15.38 -1.56 -20.55
C ALA A 75 -15.71 -1.70 -19.06
N SER A 76 -15.16 -2.71 -18.41
CA SER A 76 -15.33 -2.95 -16.98
C SER A 76 -14.24 -2.23 -16.15
N LEU A 77 -14.64 -1.73 -14.98
CA LEU A 77 -13.75 -1.04 -14.04
C LEU A 77 -13.81 -1.69 -12.66
N LEU A 78 -12.64 -2.06 -12.14
CA LEU A 78 -12.49 -2.60 -10.80
C LEU A 78 -11.85 -1.53 -9.89
N PHE A 79 -12.47 -1.32 -8.72
CA PHE A 79 -11.85 -0.60 -7.61
C PHE A 79 -11.34 -1.61 -6.60
N ASN A 80 -10.11 -1.38 -6.13
CA ASN A 80 -9.48 -2.24 -5.15
C ASN A 80 -8.98 -1.41 -3.98
N GLY A 81 -9.30 -1.85 -2.79
CA GLY A 81 -8.81 -1.29 -1.55
C GLY A 81 -8.84 -2.29 -0.41
N HIS A 82 -7.99 -2.06 0.60
CA HIS A 82 -7.87 -2.96 1.74
C HIS A 82 -8.56 -2.43 2.99
N LEU A 83 -9.12 -3.35 3.77
CA LEU A 83 -9.85 -3.05 5.00
C LEU A 83 -8.94 -3.09 6.24
N ASP A 84 -7.82 -3.80 6.17
CA ASP A 84 -6.95 -4.03 7.30
C ASP A 84 -6.13 -2.79 7.66
N THR A 85 -5.89 -2.63 8.97
CA THR A 85 -5.16 -1.50 9.54
C THR A 85 -3.99 -1.95 10.39
N ASN A 86 -3.01 -1.06 10.57
CA ASN A 86 -1.99 -1.20 11.60
C ASN A 86 -2.62 -1.10 13.01
N PRO A 87 -1.94 -1.61 14.05
CA PRO A 87 -2.36 -1.38 15.44
C PRO A 87 -2.25 0.10 15.81
N VAL A 88 -3.07 0.54 16.77
CA VAL A 88 -2.98 1.89 17.36
C VAL A 88 -1.63 2.06 18.03
N THR A 89 -0.95 3.16 17.75
CA THR A 89 0.29 3.58 18.39
C THR A 89 0.04 4.53 19.55
N GLU A 90 1.07 4.86 20.33
CA GLU A 90 0.98 5.90 21.36
C GLU A 90 0.88 7.31 20.73
N GLY A 91 0.35 8.26 21.49
CA GLY A 91 0.31 9.69 21.10
C GLY A 91 -0.99 10.15 20.46
N TRP A 92 -2.04 9.30 20.38
CA TRP A 92 -3.36 9.73 19.94
C TRP A 92 -4.01 10.70 20.95
N THR A 93 -4.57 11.80 20.44
CA THR A 93 -5.32 12.80 21.25
C THR A 93 -6.83 12.68 21.01
N VAL A 94 -7.26 12.01 19.96
CA VAL A 94 -8.66 11.67 19.66
C VAL A 94 -8.86 10.15 19.74
N ASP A 95 -10.12 9.71 19.88
CA ASP A 95 -10.43 8.27 19.81
C ASP A 95 -10.11 7.71 18.41
N PRO A 96 -9.13 6.80 18.27
CA PRO A 96 -8.74 6.25 16.97
C PRO A 96 -9.86 5.49 16.25
N TRP A 97 -10.88 5.05 16.98
CA TRP A 97 -12.04 4.33 16.45
C TRP A 97 -13.33 5.16 16.45
N GLY A 98 -13.25 6.43 16.84
CA GLY A 98 -14.41 7.30 16.97
C GLY A 98 -15.03 7.69 15.64
N GLY A 99 -14.24 7.80 14.59
CA GLY A 99 -14.69 8.34 13.30
C GLY A 99 -15.18 9.78 13.44
N LEU A 100 -14.49 10.57 14.26
CA LEU A 100 -14.79 11.99 14.44
C LEU A 100 -14.49 12.75 13.16
N TYR A 101 -15.37 13.66 12.77
CA TYR A 101 -15.08 14.59 11.68
C TYR A 101 -15.61 16.00 11.98
N ASP A 102 -14.97 16.98 11.39
CA ASP A 102 -15.36 18.38 11.37
C ASP A 102 -15.46 18.90 9.93
N THR A 103 -15.36 20.20 9.71
CA THR A 103 -15.40 20.80 8.37
C THR A 103 -14.13 20.54 7.57
N ASP A 104 -12.99 20.30 8.22
CA ASP A 104 -11.68 20.21 7.59
C ASP A 104 -11.18 18.77 7.48
N PHE A 105 -11.38 17.96 8.53
CA PHE A 105 -10.79 16.64 8.63
C PHE A 105 -11.77 15.57 9.12
N ILE A 106 -11.51 14.33 8.69
CA ILE A 106 -12.05 13.13 9.33
C ILE A 106 -10.90 12.32 9.93
N TYR A 107 -11.05 11.92 11.20
CA TYR A 107 -10.01 11.29 12.02
C TYR A 107 -10.32 9.81 12.28
N GLY A 108 -9.26 9.02 12.33
CA GLY A 108 -9.35 7.65 12.80
C GLY A 108 -8.27 6.75 12.22
N ILE A 109 -8.01 5.65 12.89
CA ILE A 109 -7.01 4.70 12.42
C ILE A 109 -7.45 4.03 11.10
N GLY A 110 -6.53 4.00 10.15
CA GLY A 110 -6.79 3.48 8.81
C GLY A 110 -7.69 4.37 7.96
N VAL A 111 -8.02 5.59 8.40
CA VAL A 111 -8.81 6.52 7.57
C VAL A 111 -8.04 6.93 6.33
N SER A 112 -6.75 7.24 6.47
CA SER A 112 -5.87 7.54 5.35
C SER A 112 -5.41 6.27 4.64
N ASN A 113 -5.10 5.21 5.36
CA ASN A 113 -4.66 3.93 4.83
C ASN A 113 -5.60 2.76 5.18
N MET A 114 -6.65 2.49 4.34
CA MET A 114 -7.10 3.29 3.19
C MET A 114 -8.63 3.39 3.14
N LYS A 115 -9.30 3.38 4.33
CA LYS A 115 -10.78 3.39 4.41
C LYS A 115 -11.43 4.56 3.69
N ALA A 116 -10.75 5.73 3.60
CA ALA A 116 -11.26 6.86 2.82
C ALA A 116 -11.34 6.53 1.31
N GLY A 117 -10.35 5.82 0.78
CA GLY A 117 -10.38 5.31 -0.59
C GLY A 117 -11.54 4.34 -0.81
N ASP A 118 -11.68 3.38 0.09
CA ASP A 118 -12.76 2.38 0.09
C ASP A 118 -14.15 3.03 0.12
N ALA A 119 -14.35 3.97 1.02
CA ALA A 119 -15.60 4.70 1.13
C ALA A 119 -15.86 5.59 -0.09
N ALA A 120 -14.80 6.19 -0.68
CA ALA A 120 -14.94 7.10 -1.82
C ALA A 120 -15.51 6.37 -3.05
N TYR A 121 -14.97 5.20 -3.45
CA TYR A 121 -15.51 4.50 -4.61
C TYR A 121 -16.90 3.89 -4.35
N PHE A 122 -17.18 3.45 -3.11
CA PHE A 122 -18.54 3.02 -2.74
C PHE A 122 -19.53 4.16 -2.86
N CYS A 123 -19.22 5.34 -2.30
CA CYS A 123 -20.09 6.52 -2.35
C CYS A 123 -20.25 7.06 -3.77
N ALA A 124 -19.21 6.98 -4.60
CA ALA A 124 -19.26 7.33 -6.01
C ALA A 124 -20.30 6.47 -6.77
N LEU A 125 -20.20 5.14 -6.62
CA LEU A 125 -21.16 4.24 -7.26
C LEU A 125 -22.59 4.43 -6.73
N ARG A 126 -22.75 4.59 -5.41
CA ARG A 126 -24.04 4.88 -4.78
C ARG A 126 -24.68 6.14 -5.38
N THR A 127 -23.93 7.24 -5.49
CA THR A 127 -24.45 8.50 -6.04
C THR A 127 -24.91 8.35 -7.50
N LEU A 128 -24.15 7.60 -8.32
CA LEU A 128 -24.55 7.31 -9.71
C LEU A 128 -25.86 6.50 -9.76
N MET A 129 -25.97 5.45 -8.95
CA MET A 129 -27.17 4.60 -8.92
C MET A 129 -28.40 5.34 -8.39
N ASP A 130 -28.26 6.11 -7.30
CA ASP A 130 -29.35 6.95 -6.74
C ASP A 130 -29.78 8.04 -7.72
N SER A 131 -28.90 8.45 -8.62
CA SER A 131 -29.18 9.39 -9.71
C SER A 131 -29.83 8.75 -10.94
N GLY A 132 -30.07 7.44 -10.91
CA GLY A 132 -30.67 6.69 -12.03
C GLY A 132 -29.71 6.45 -13.20
N VAL A 133 -28.42 6.64 -13.03
CA VAL A 133 -27.42 6.38 -14.07
C VAL A 133 -27.28 4.88 -14.28
N ARG A 134 -27.35 4.45 -15.55
CA ARG A 134 -27.14 3.07 -15.96
C ARG A 134 -25.85 3.00 -16.78
N LEU A 135 -24.88 2.26 -16.27
CA LEU A 135 -23.58 2.07 -16.94
C LEU A 135 -23.67 0.93 -17.96
N ARG A 136 -22.87 1.02 -19.03
CA ARG A 136 -22.75 -0.05 -20.04
C ARG A 136 -21.78 -1.12 -19.62
N GLY A 137 -20.63 -0.74 -19.04
CA GLY A 137 -19.63 -1.65 -18.49
C GLY A 137 -19.94 -2.02 -17.04
N ASP A 138 -19.36 -3.12 -16.58
CA ASP A 138 -19.47 -3.56 -15.18
C ASP A 138 -18.62 -2.69 -14.27
N VAL A 139 -19.08 -2.44 -13.04
CA VAL A 139 -18.27 -1.90 -11.96
C VAL A 139 -18.11 -2.96 -10.88
N ILE A 140 -16.86 -3.22 -10.49
CA ILE A 140 -16.52 -4.19 -9.46
C ILE A 140 -15.86 -3.44 -8.31
N LEU A 141 -16.45 -3.53 -7.12
CA LEU A 141 -15.90 -2.97 -5.89
C LEU A 141 -15.31 -4.11 -5.06
N THR A 142 -14.04 -4.00 -4.73
CA THR A 142 -13.33 -5.03 -3.94
C THR A 142 -12.74 -4.42 -2.69
N PHE A 143 -13.12 -4.98 -1.55
CA PHE A 143 -12.66 -4.63 -0.22
C PHE A 143 -11.94 -5.85 0.31
N VAL A 144 -10.61 -5.81 0.27
CA VAL A 144 -9.78 -6.98 0.55
C VAL A 144 -9.17 -6.92 1.95
N VAL A 145 -8.69 -8.05 2.44
CA VAL A 145 -7.99 -8.18 3.72
C VAL A 145 -6.53 -8.56 3.49
N GLY A 146 -5.66 -8.15 4.42
CA GLY A 146 -4.28 -8.61 4.45
C GLY A 146 -3.36 -8.00 3.39
N GLU A 147 -3.60 -6.77 3.00
CA GLU A 147 -2.64 -5.99 2.21
C GLU A 147 -1.33 -5.86 2.99
N LEU A 148 -1.38 -5.45 4.27
CA LEU A 148 -0.23 -5.34 5.18
C LEU A 148 0.51 -6.67 5.38
N GLN A 149 -0.03 -7.75 4.87
CA GLN A 149 0.56 -9.08 4.86
C GLN A 149 0.94 -9.56 3.45
N GLY A 150 1.22 -8.65 2.55
CA GLY A 150 1.65 -8.90 1.18
C GLY A 150 0.51 -9.11 0.19
N GLY A 151 -0.71 -8.64 0.49
CA GLY A 151 -1.83 -8.63 -0.45
C GLY A 151 -2.52 -9.98 -0.62
N ILE A 152 -2.60 -10.80 0.43
CA ILE A 152 -3.18 -12.15 0.34
C ILE A 152 -4.64 -12.13 -0.13
N GLY A 153 -5.42 -11.10 0.29
CA GLY A 153 -6.81 -10.94 -0.13
C GLY A 153 -6.92 -10.67 -1.63
N THR A 154 -6.15 -9.73 -2.16
CA THR A 154 -6.11 -9.43 -3.60
C THR A 154 -5.61 -10.61 -4.41
N VAL A 155 -4.56 -11.31 -3.95
CA VAL A 155 -4.09 -12.54 -4.62
C VAL A 155 -5.20 -13.58 -4.66
N THR A 156 -5.91 -13.81 -3.54
CA THR A 156 -7.01 -14.78 -3.48
C THR A 156 -8.14 -14.42 -4.44
N MET A 157 -8.55 -13.15 -4.51
CA MET A 157 -9.59 -12.73 -5.43
C MET A 157 -9.18 -12.92 -6.90
N ILE A 158 -7.92 -12.62 -7.21
CA ILE A 158 -7.33 -12.87 -8.53
C ILE A 158 -7.35 -14.36 -8.89
N ASP A 159 -6.93 -15.23 -7.98
CA ASP A 159 -6.89 -16.69 -8.20
C ASP A 159 -8.30 -17.27 -8.38
N LYS A 160 -9.33 -16.62 -7.83
CA LYS A 160 -10.76 -16.95 -8.04
C LYS A 160 -11.36 -16.34 -9.31
N GLY A 161 -10.57 -15.69 -10.13
CA GLY A 161 -10.99 -15.24 -11.46
C GLY A 161 -11.64 -13.85 -11.50
N ILE A 162 -11.59 -13.06 -10.43
CA ILE A 162 -12.06 -11.66 -10.46
C ILE A 162 -11.14 -10.84 -11.36
N ARG A 163 -11.71 -10.25 -12.41
CA ARG A 163 -11.03 -9.48 -13.46
C ARG A 163 -11.91 -8.35 -13.96
N ALA A 164 -11.26 -7.32 -14.48
CA ALA A 164 -11.87 -6.22 -15.24
C ALA A 164 -10.91 -5.77 -16.35
N ASP A 165 -11.37 -4.93 -17.26
CA ASP A 165 -10.52 -4.33 -18.30
C ASP A 165 -9.53 -3.35 -17.69
N TYR A 166 -9.99 -2.57 -16.68
CA TYR A 166 -9.17 -1.59 -15.97
C TYR A 166 -9.37 -1.69 -14.46
N PHE A 167 -8.37 -1.22 -13.69
CA PHE A 167 -8.52 -1.05 -12.26
C PHE A 167 -8.04 0.33 -11.77
N ILE A 168 -8.59 0.75 -10.63
CA ILE A 168 -8.05 1.81 -9.78
C ILE A 168 -7.82 1.20 -8.39
N ASN A 169 -6.58 1.19 -7.95
CA ASN A 169 -6.24 0.86 -6.56
C ASN A 169 -6.25 2.16 -5.76
N SER A 170 -7.05 2.20 -4.72
CA SER A 170 -7.46 3.42 -4.02
C SER A 170 -6.55 3.82 -2.86
N GLU A 171 -5.29 3.37 -2.87
CA GLU A 171 -4.29 3.71 -1.87
C GLU A 171 -4.06 5.22 -1.75
N PRO A 172 -3.67 5.70 -0.54
CA PRO A 172 -3.54 7.11 -0.26
C PRO A 172 -2.38 7.74 -1.05
N THR A 173 -2.70 8.72 -1.89
CA THR A 173 -1.73 9.41 -2.75
C THR A 173 -1.92 10.93 -2.78
N ASP A 174 -2.74 11.48 -1.87
CA ASP A 174 -3.23 12.86 -1.94
C ASP A 174 -3.77 13.20 -3.33
N LEU A 175 -4.57 12.30 -3.90
CA LEU A 175 -5.17 12.39 -5.23
C LEU A 175 -4.17 12.37 -6.39
N ALA A 176 -2.88 12.19 -6.15
CA ALA A 176 -1.90 12.01 -7.24
C ALA A 176 -2.10 10.65 -7.92
N GLY A 177 -1.82 10.60 -9.21
CA GLY A 177 -1.82 9.36 -9.98
C GLY A 177 -0.45 8.68 -9.95
N LEU A 178 -0.29 7.58 -9.23
CA LEU A 178 0.94 6.82 -9.27
C LEU A 178 0.92 5.86 -10.46
N THR A 179 1.83 6.08 -11.39
CA THR A 179 2.12 5.13 -12.47
C THR A 179 3.33 4.26 -12.15
N LEU A 180 4.03 4.54 -11.05
CA LEU A 180 5.18 3.79 -10.58
C LEU A 180 5.25 3.82 -9.05
N HIS A 181 5.42 2.63 -8.44
CA HIS A 181 5.82 2.50 -7.05
C HIS A 181 6.83 1.37 -6.85
N ALA A 182 7.57 1.43 -5.74
CA ALA A 182 8.60 0.44 -5.40
C ALA A 182 8.01 -0.92 -5.04
N GLY A 183 8.75 -1.97 -5.33
CA GLY A 183 8.65 -3.25 -4.65
C GLY A 183 9.29 -3.20 -3.28
N ALA A 184 8.97 -4.17 -2.43
CA ALA A 184 9.47 -4.22 -1.06
C ALA A 184 9.83 -5.64 -0.63
N PHE A 185 10.95 -5.77 0.09
CA PHE A 185 11.26 -6.99 0.85
C PHE A 185 12.10 -6.67 2.07
N ASN A 186 12.11 -7.57 3.04
CA ASN A 186 12.96 -7.46 4.21
C ASN A 186 14.22 -8.32 4.04
N PHE A 187 15.33 -7.83 4.58
CA PHE A 187 16.59 -8.53 4.62
C PHE A 187 17.17 -8.55 6.04
N ALA A 188 18.05 -9.50 6.29
CA ALA A 188 18.88 -9.51 7.50
C ALA A 188 20.35 -9.59 7.11
N VAL A 189 21.19 -8.97 7.94
CA VAL A 189 22.65 -9.13 7.90
C VAL A 189 23.11 -9.69 9.24
N GLU A 190 23.93 -10.72 9.17
CA GLU A 190 24.65 -11.28 10.30
C GLU A 190 26.13 -10.92 10.18
N LEU A 191 26.70 -10.37 11.25
CA LEU A 191 28.11 -10.06 11.37
C LEU A 191 28.72 -10.92 12.46
N THR A 192 29.79 -11.63 12.14
CA THR A 192 30.53 -12.44 13.10
C THR A 192 31.98 -11.95 13.16
N GLY A 193 32.36 -11.50 14.33
CA GLY A 193 33.69 -11.00 14.65
C GLY A 193 34.51 -11.98 15.47
N ILE A 194 35.46 -11.43 16.29
CA ILE A 194 36.33 -12.19 17.16
C ILE A 194 36.30 -11.53 18.53
N THR A 195 35.76 -12.21 19.54
CA THR A 195 35.73 -11.69 20.90
C THR A 195 37.13 -11.72 21.55
N ARG A 196 37.39 -10.74 22.38
CA ARG A 196 38.53 -10.65 23.34
C ARG A 196 38.06 -9.86 24.55
N HIS A 197 38.81 -10.01 25.65
CA HIS A 197 38.64 -9.07 26.76
C HIS A 197 39.11 -7.67 26.33
N VAL A 198 38.48 -6.60 26.84
CA VAL A 198 38.76 -5.21 26.47
C VAL A 198 40.26 -4.83 26.58
N SER A 199 41.02 -5.48 27.49
CA SER A 199 42.47 -5.30 27.61
C SER A 199 43.28 -5.80 26.40
N LYS A 200 42.66 -6.53 25.49
CA LYS A 200 43.22 -7.04 24.23
C LYS A 200 42.37 -6.64 23.03
N ARG A 201 41.83 -5.43 23.09
CA ARG A 201 40.93 -4.91 22.09
C ARG A 201 41.49 -4.94 20.68
N GLU A 202 42.79 -4.73 20.55
CA GLU A 202 43.51 -4.69 19.26
C GLU A 202 43.59 -6.07 18.57
N GLU A 203 43.36 -7.15 19.32
CA GLU A 203 43.26 -8.51 18.78
C GLU A 203 41.83 -8.94 18.47
N ALA A 204 40.84 -8.09 18.76
CA ALA A 204 39.41 -8.37 18.55
C ALA A 204 38.94 -7.89 17.20
N VAL A 205 37.80 -8.46 16.75
CA VAL A 205 37.03 -7.93 15.64
C VAL A 205 35.60 -7.65 16.17
N ASP A 206 35.31 -6.39 16.39
CA ASP A 206 34.11 -5.92 17.04
C ASP A 206 32.94 -5.88 16.05
N ALA A 207 31.96 -6.77 16.23
CA ALA A 207 30.77 -6.86 15.39
C ALA A 207 29.85 -5.61 15.51
N ILE A 208 29.82 -4.97 16.70
CA ILE A 208 29.03 -3.74 16.89
C ILE A 208 29.65 -2.59 16.13
N MET A 209 30.98 -2.44 16.22
CA MET A 209 31.69 -1.39 15.47
C MET A 209 31.63 -1.62 13.95
N ALA A 210 31.59 -2.89 13.51
CA ALA A 210 31.35 -3.23 12.12
C ALA A 210 29.98 -2.74 11.66
N ALA A 211 28.94 -2.97 12.45
CA ALA A 211 27.57 -2.48 12.15
C ALA A 211 27.48 -0.95 12.16
N CYS A 212 28.16 -0.26 13.08
CA CYS A 212 28.23 1.20 13.09
C CYS A 212 28.80 1.78 11.79
N ARG A 213 29.73 1.06 11.12
CA ARG A 213 30.25 1.43 9.80
C ARG A 213 29.27 1.09 8.68
N LEU A 214 28.60 -0.07 8.77
CA LEU A 214 27.70 -0.58 7.74
C LEU A 214 26.41 0.21 7.61
N ILE A 215 25.75 0.54 8.74
CA ILE A 215 24.40 1.10 8.76
C ILE A 215 24.27 2.41 7.95
N PRO A 216 25.18 3.39 8.06
CA PRO A 216 25.12 4.59 7.22
C PRO A 216 25.17 4.26 5.72
N HIS A 217 26.04 3.34 5.30
CA HIS A 217 26.11 2.93 3.89
C HIS A 217 24.82 2.28 3.41
N LEU A 218 24.20 1.42 4.22
CA LEU A 218 22.90 0.81 3.87
C LEU A 218 21.80 1.86 3.73
N ASN A 219 21.73 2.83 4.63
CA ASN A 219 20.68 3.86 4.61
C ASN A 219 20.82 4.85 3.43
N GLU A 220 22.00 5.03 2.90
CA GLU A 220 22.30 5.95 1.80
C GLU A 220 22.40 5.25 0.43
N MET A 221 22.41 3.91 0.42
CA MET A 221 22.65 3.17 -0.82
C MET A 221 21.49 3.27 -1.80
N THR A 222 21.84 3.31 -3.07
CA THR A 222 20.97 3.04 -4.21
C THR A 222 21.36 1.69 -4.81
N PHE A 223 20.45 1.08 -5.57
CA PHE A 223 20.67 -0.24 -6.12
C PHE A 223 21.04 -0.16 -7.60
N SER A 224 21.91 -1.08 -8.03
CA SER A 224 22.29 -1.22 -9.43
C SER A 224 21.11 -1.61 -10.31
N GLY A 225 21.18 -1.32 -11.62
CA GLY A 225 20.17 -1.72 -12.60
C GLY A 225 18.95 -0.80 -12.68
N ALA A 226 18.95 0.37 -12.03
CA ALA A 226 17.94 1.39 -12.29
C ALA A 226 18.03 1.87 -13.75
N SER A 227 16.96 1.73 -14.53
CA SER A 227 16.96 2.00 -15.98
C SER A 227 16.70 3.46 -16.33
N ASN A 228 16.21 4.26 -15.38
CA ASN A 228 15.89 5.68 -15.58
C ASN A 228 15.89 6.42 -14.21
N PRO A 229 15.79 7.76 -14.20
CA PRO A 229 15.78 8.56 -12.97
C PRO A 229 14.61 8.24 -12.03
N ASP A 230 13.42 7.90 -12.53
CA ASP A 230 12.29 7.54 -11.70
C ASP A 230 12.57 6.22 -10.95
N HIS A 231 13.17 5.22 -11.63
CA HIS A 231 13.59 3.96 -11.02
C HIS A 231 14.66 4.17 -9.93
N LEU A 232 15.64 5.04 -10.19
CA LEU A 232 16.63 5.38 -9.16
C LEU A 232 15.98 6.08 -7.97
N SER A 233 14.99 6.92 -8.24
CA SER A 233 14.35 7.77 -7.24
C SER A 233 13.54 7.00 -6.20
N VAL A 234 13.08 5.79 -6.51
CA VAL A 234 12.29 4.95 -5.58
C VAL A 234 13.14 4.01 -4.73
N ASN A 235 14.46 3.96 -4.97
CA ASN A 235 15.34 3.15 -4.15
C ASN A 235 15.43 3.68 -2.73
N ARG A 236 15.23 2.80 -1.75
CA ARG A 236 15.47 3.05 -0.33
C ARG A 236 15.91 1.79 0.37
N CYS A 237 16.80 1.97 1.32
CA CYS A 237 17.18 0.95 2.28
C CYS A 237 17.07 1.55 3.67
N ASN A 238 16.54 0.79 4.62
CA ASN A 238 16.42 1.22 6.00
C ASN A 238 16.71 0.07 6.94
N VAL A 239 17.52 0.31 7.96
CA VAL A 239 17.77 -0.63 9.06
C VAL A 239 16.84 -0.30 10.21
N GLY A 240 15.92 -1.22 10.52
CA GLY A 240 14.89 -1.04 11.54
C GLY A 240 15.19 -1.76 12.86
N VAL A 241 16.02 -2.81 12.83
CA VAL A 241 16.35 -3.61 14.02
C VAL A 241 17.85 -3.87 14.07
N VAL A 242 18.46 -3.70 15.25
CA VAL A 242 19.87 -4.02 15.52
C VAL A 242 19.95 -4.74 16.86
N ARG A 243 20.59 -5.92 16.87
CA ARG A 243 20.89 -6.67 18.08
C ARG A 243 22.34 -7.16 18.00
N GLY A 244 23.15 -6.78 18.98
CA GLY A 244 24.56 -7.15 19.01
C GLY A 244 25.02 -7.46 20.42
N SER A 245 25.77 -8.54 20.60
CA SER A 245 26.33 -9.00 21.86
C SER A 245 27.36 -10.11 21.64
N LEU A 246 27.45 -11.04 22.57
CA LEU A 246 28.28 -12.25 22.44
C LEU A 246 27.37 -13.38 21.90
N THR A 247 27.87 -14.06 20.90
CA THR A 247 27.27 -15.22 20.23
C THR A 247 25.86 -14.97 19.64
N PRO A 248 25.29 -15.83 18.77
CA PRO A 248 23.95 -15.71 18.25
C PRO A 248 22.84 -15.72 19.32
N GLU A 249 23.11 -16.20 20.52
CA GLU A 249 22.20 -16.19 21.68
C GLU A 249 22.11 -14.82 22.36
N PHE A 250 22.95 -13.86 21.99
CA PHE A 250 22.99 -12.49 22.52
C PHE A 250 23.24 -12.41 24.03
N HIS A 251 24.33 -13.03 24.51
CA HIS A 251 24.75 -12.93 25.90
C HIS A 251 25.32 -11.56 26.19
N ASP A 252 24.68 -10.76 27.03
CA ASP A 252 25.05 -9.38 27.35
C ASP A 252 25.60 -9.16 28.78
N TRP A 253 25.77 -10.22 29.55
CA TRP A 253 26.15 -10.16 30.97
C TRP A 253 27.67 -9.85 31.21
N ARG A 254 28.47 -9.80 30.16
CA ARG A 254 29.93 -9.53 30.27
C ARG A 254 30.37 -8.38 29.37
N PRO A 255 30.01 -7.11 29.69
CA PRO A 255 30.44 -5.95 28.92
C PRO A 255 31.93 -5.78 28.66
N PRO A 256 32.88 -6.25 29.55
CA PRO A 256 34.32 -6.19 29.26
C PRO A 256 34.81 -7.05 28.08
N GLN A 257 33.95 -7.91 27.51
CA GLN A 257 34.25 -8.66 26.30
C GLN A 257 33.75 -7.91 25.06
N ILE A 258 34.57 -7.91 24.01
CA ILE A 258 34.22 -7.32 22.71
C ILE A 258 33.16 -8.20 22.05
N ALA A 259 32.10 -7.60 21.57
CA ALA A 259 30.99 -8.29 20.91
C ALA A 259 31.48 -8.97 19.62
N ASP A 260 31.19 -10.27 19.49
CA ASP A 260 31.54 -11.07 18.32
C ASP A 260 30.37 -11.43 17.40
N TYR A 261 29.16 -11.05 17.77
CA TYR A 261 28.00 -11.29 16.93
C TYR A 261 27.02 -10.10 16.90
N LEU A 262 26.52 -9.82 15.71
CA LEU A 262 25.47 -8.84 15.51
C LEU A 262 24.54 -9.31 14.39
N ARG A 263 23.22 -9.17 14.63
CA ARG A 263 22.20 -9.29 13.60
C ARG A 263 21.47 -7.96 13.47
N LEU A 264 21.38 -7.46 12.25
CA LEU A 264 20.46 -6.38 11.91
C LEU A 264 19.42 -6.88 10.92
N ALA A 265 18.25 -6.25 10.94
CA ALA A 265 17.19 -6.46 9.95
C ALA A 265 16.73 -5.11 9.39
N GLY A 266 16.46 -5.11 8.10
CA GLY A 266 16.08 -3.93 7.36
C GLY A 266 15.06 -4.23 6.27
N THR A 267 14.62 -3.17 5.61
CA THR A 267 13.76 -3.26 4.43
C THR A 267 14.39 -2.54 3.25
N ALA A 268 14.21 -3.09 2.07
CA ALA A 268 14.64 -2.48 0.81
C ALA A 268 13.42 -2.15 -0.06
N ARG A 269 13.49 -1.02 -0.75
CA ARG A 269 12.55 -0.55 -1.76
C ARG A 269 13.26 -0.49 -3.10
N TYR A 270 12.77 -1.21 -4.10
CA TYR A 270 13.45 -1.38 -5.39
C TYR A 270 12.50 -1.13 -6.55
N ALA A 271 13.07 -0.75 -7.69
CA ALA A 271 12.33 -0.37 -8.89
C ALA A 271 11.96 -1.56 -9.79
N PRO A 272 11.03 -1.38 -10.75
CA PRO A 272 10.64 -2.42 -11.73
C PRO A 272 11.80 -3.04 -12.53
N SER A 273 12.86 -2.27 -12.80
CA SER A 273 14.06 -2.76 -13.50
C SER A 273 15.04 -3.55 -12.63
N GLN A 274 14.74 -3.69 -11.35
CA GLN A 274 15.56 -4.34 -10.34
C GLN A 274 14.87 -5.59 -9.79
N SER A 275 15.55 -6.39 -8.99
CA SER A 275 14.98 -7.57 -8.32
C SER A 275 15.51 -7.71 -6.90
N GLU A 276 14.81 -8.49 -6.06
CA GLU A 276 15.29 -8.82 -4.70
C GLU A 276 16.72 -9.37 -4.75
N GLU A 277 17.01 -10.22 -5.73
CA GLU A 277 18.33 -10.87 -5.91
C GLU A 277 19.41 -9.85 -6.31
N SER A 278 19.09 -8.85 -7.18
CA SER A 278 20.04 -7.79 -7.53
C SER A 278 20.36 -6.92 -6.32
N VAL A 279 19.35 -6.53 -5.54
CA VAL A 279 19.51 -5.75 -4.32
C VAL A 279 20.34 -6.50 -3.28
N LEU A 280 20.10 -7.79 -3.08
CA LEU A 280 20.91 -8.61 -2.17
C LEU A 280 22.38 -8.71 -2.61
N ARG A 281 22.64 -8.76 -3.94
CA ARG A 281 24.02 -8.71 -4.47
C ARG A 281 24.69 -7.36 -4.17
N ASP A 282 23.96 -6.26 -4.31
CA ASP A 282 24.51 -4.92 -4.01
C ASP A 282 24.84 -4.80 -2.52
N ILE A 283 23.96 -5.28 -1.63
CA ILE A 283 24.25 -5.35 -0.18
C ILE A 283 25.46 -6.24 0.08
N ARG A 284 25.58 -7.40 -0.60
CA ARG A 284 26.74 -8.28 -0.47
C ARG A 284 28.04 -7.57 -0.85
N SER A 285 28.03 -6.75 -1.90
CA SER A 285 29.21 -5.99 -2.33
C SER A 285 29.68 -5.02 -1.24
N VAL A 286 28.75 -4.33 -0.56
CA VAL A 286 29.09 -3.46 0.59
C VAL A 286 29.68 -4.28 1.74
N LEU A 287 29.15 -5.46 2.01
CA LEU A 287 29.66 -6.36 3.04
C LEU A 287 31.05 -6.90 2.69
N ASP A 288 31.34 -7.18 1.42
CA ASP A 288 32.67 -7.62 0.97
C ASP A 288 33.71 -6.52 1.17
N GLU A 289 33.34 -5.25 0.99
CA GLU A 289 34.19 -4.10 1.30
C GLU A 289 34.46 -3.98 2.79
N LEU A 290 33.44 -4.17 3.60
CA LEU A 290 33.58 -4.13 5.07
C LEU A 290 34.48 -5.25 5.59
N GLU A 291 34.35 -6.48 5.06
CA GLU A 291 35.22 -7.62 5.42
C GLU A 291 36.69 -7.37 5.05
N ARG A 292 36.92 -6.74 3.89
CA ARG A 292 38.28 -6.33 3.48
C ARG A 292 38.90 -5.26 4.42
N ALA A 293 38.05 -4.32 4.89
CA ALA A 293 38.44 -3.25 5.79
C ALA A 293 38.62 -3.72 7.26
N MET A 294 38.02 -4.87 7.61
CA MET A 294 38.07 -5.44 8.97
C MET A 294 38.47 -6.92 8.91
N PRO A 295 39.78 -7.25 8.75
CA PRO A 295 40.26 -8.62 8.66
C PRO A 295 39.81 -9.48 9.86
N GLY A 296 39.21 -10.66 9.57
CA GLY A 296 38.63 -11.55 10.57
C GLY A 296 37.11 -11.36 10.77
N LEU A 297 36.51 -10.30 10.24
CA LEU A 297 35.06 -10.17 10.16
C LEU A 297 34.52 -11.15 9.11
N LYS A 298 33.37 -11.78 9.43
CA LYS A 298 32.57 -12.55 8.49
C LYS A 298 31.18 -11.97 8.46
N SER A 299 30.58 -11.92 7.29
CA SER A 299 29.21 -11.41 7.14
C SER A 299 28.36 -12.30 6.25
N LYS A 300 27.06 -12.22 6.46
CA LYS A 300 26.06 -12.91 5.67
C LYS A 300 24.85 -12.02 5.47
N VAL A 301 24.33 -11.95 4.27
CA VAL A 301 23.03 -11.30 3.96
C VAL A 301 22.05 -12.35 3.46
N LEU A 302 20.82 -12.25 3.90
CA LEU A 302 19.73 -13.14 3.51
C LEU A 302 18.40 -12.38 3.46
N ARG A 303 17.45 -12.91 2.71
CA ARG A 303 16.06 -12.46 2.78
C ARG A 303 15.52 -12.78 4.17
N ASP A 304 14.91 -11.80 4.84
CA ASP A 304 14.29 -11.98 6.15
C ASP A 304 12.78 -12.06 6.03
N PRO A 305 12.13 -13.14 6.45
CA PRO A 305 10.66 -13.22 6.46
C PRO A 305 10.00 -12.32 7.50
N GLY A 306 10.78 -11.54 8.29
CA GLY A 306 10.23 -10.61 9.28
C GLY A 306 9.57 -11.27 10.49
N GLY A 307 9.98 -12.49 10.84
CA GLY A 307 9.43 -13.24 12.00
C GLY A 307 7.98 -13.70 11.82
N GLN A 308 7.42 -13.60 10.62
CA GLN A 308 6.03 -13.96 10.34
C GLN A 308 5.94 -15.41 9.86
N ALA A 309 4.99 -16.14 10.40
CA ALA A 309 4.75 -17.53 10.01
C ALA A 309 4.11 -17.64 8.62
N GLY A 310 4.62 -18.55 7.79
CA GLY A 310 4.04 -18.94 6.52
C GLY A 310 4.50 -18.14 5.29
N PRO A 311 4.26 -18.69 4.08
CA PRO A 311 4.59 -18.02 2.83
C PRO A 311 3.62 -16.86 2.58
N ARG A 312 4.17 -15.69 2.27
CA ARG A 312 3.39 -14.50 1.89
C ARG A 312 3.62 -14.15 0.43
N PRO A 313 2.63 -13.54 -0.23
CA PRO A 313 2.86 -12.95 -1.54
C PRO A 313 4.01 -11.92 -1.49
N LYS A 314 4.78 -11.83 -2.57
CA LYS A 314 5.83 -10.83 -2.70
C LYS A 314 5.22 -9.49 -3.07
N MET A 315 5.62 -8.43 -2.41
CA MET A 315 5.26 -7.07 -2.81
C MET A 315 6.16 -6.63 -3.96
N LEU A 316 5.68 -6.87 -5.18
CA LEU A 316 6.41 -6.53 -6.41
C LEU A 316 6.33 -5.02 -6.69
N PRO A 317 7.28 -4.46 -7.46
CA PRO A 317 7.15 -3.09 -7.95
C PRO A 317 6.04 -3.01 -9.00
N PHE A 318 5.50 -1.80 -9.16
CA PHE A 318 4.44 -1.49 -10.12
C PHE A 318 4.93 -0.43 -11.09
N GLU A 319 4.63 -0.59 -12.37
CA GLU A 319 4.83 0.44 -13.38
C GLU A 319 3.87 0.24 -14.54
N VAL A 320 3.22 1.33 -14.95
CA VAL A 320 2.41 1.42 -16.16
C VAL A 320 2.81 2.66 -16.96
N PRO A 321 2.66 2.63 -18.29
CA PRO A 321 2.94 3.81 -19.13
C PRO A 321 2.10 5.01 -18.70
N ARG A 322 2.71 6.20 -18.65
CA ARG A 322 2.01 7.45 -18.30
C ARG A 322 0.92 7.83 -19.31
N ASP A 323 1.00 7.33 -20.53
CA ASP A 323 0.03 7.51 -21.61
C ASP A 323 -0.99 6.36 -21.70
N ALA A 324 -1.00 5.43 -20.73
CA ALA A 324 -2.02 4.39 -20.67
C ALA A 324 -3.43 4.99 -20.57
N SER A 325 -4.40 4.35 -21.21
CA SER A 325 -5.77 4.86 -21.32
C SER A 325 -6.37 5.23 -19.96
N ILE A 326 -6.26 4.36 -18.96
CA ILE A 326 -6.81 4.60 -17.62
C ILE A 326 -6.13 5.78 -16.90
N VAL A 327 -4.83 6.01 -17.14
CA VAL A 327 -4.10 7.17 -16.61
C VAL A 327 -4.67 8.45 -17.20
N GLY A 328 -4.93 8.48 -18.51
CA GLY A 328 -5.58 9.61 -19.17
C GLY A 328 -7.00 9.87 -18.64
N VAL A 329 -7.77 8.82 -18.35
CA VAL A 329 -9.12 8.95 -17.79
C VAL A 329 -9.08 9.64 -16.42
N ILE A 330 -8.31 9.13 -15.48
CA ILE A 330 -8.28 9.68 -14.11
C ILE A 330 -7.70 11.10 -14.08
N SER A 331 -6.70 11.38 -14.94
CA SER A 331 -6.10 12.72 -15.02
C SER A 331 -7.09 13.77 -15.54
N ARG A 332 -7.91 13.44 -16.51
CA ARG A 332 -8.99 14.34 -16.98
C ARG A 332 -10.06 14.52 -15.89
N ALA A 333 -10.47 13.46 -15.22
CA ALA A 333 -11.41 13.52 -14.11
C ALA A 333 -10.89 14.40 -12.97
N TYR A 334 -9.63 14.22 -12.58
CA TYR A 334 -8.97 15.07 -11.58
C TYR A 334 -8.97 16.56 -12.02
N GLN A 335 -8.55 16.83 -13.25
CA GLN A 335 -8.50 18.21 -13.77
C GLN A 335 -9.88 18.85 -13.83
N GLU A 336 -10.93 18.08 -14.18
CA GLU A 336 -12.32 18.57 -14.18
C GLU A 336 -12.78 18.97 -12.77
N VAL A 337 -12.37 18.19 -11.74
CA VAL A 337 -12.77 18.44 -10.34
C VAL A 337 -11.91 19.52 -9.68
N ARG A 338 -10.59 19.50 -9.87
CA ARG A 338 -9.63 20.37 -9.17
C ARG A 338 -9.21 21.60 -9.95
N GLY A 339 -9.48 21.67 -11.25
CA GLY A 339 -9.07 22.77 -12.11
C GLY A 339 -7.59 22.85 -12.44
N THR A 340 -6.78 21.89 -12.01
CA THR A 340 -5.33 21.83 -12.18
C THR A 340 -4.88 20.49 -12.72
N PRO A 341 -3.72 20.39 -13.43
CA PRO A 341 -3.16 19.12 -13.85
C PRO A 341 -2.86 18.20 -12.66
N GLN A 342 -3.17 16.91 -12.79
CA GLN A 342 -2.88 15.91 -11.75
C GLN A 342 -1.37 15.64 -11.65
N PRO A 343 -0.77 15.61 -10.45
CA PRO A 343 0.57 15.08 -10.28
C PRO A 343 0.61 13.59 -10.69
N LEU A 344 1.54 13.22 -11.59
CA LEU A 344 1.61 11.87 -12.17
C LEU A 344 3.02 11.29 -12.13
N GLY A 345 3.11 9.98 -11.94
CA GLY A 345 4.37 9.23 -12.05
C GLY A 345 4.83 8.63 -10.74
N ALA A 346 6.13 8.71 -10.46
CA ALA A 346 6.75 8.35 -9.19
C ALA A 346 6.60 9.49 -8.17
N VAL A 347 5.36 9.80 -7.76
CA VAL A 347 5.09 10.93 -6.86
C VAL A 347 5.52 10.60 -5.44
N ARG A 348 6.44 11.40 -4.90
CA ARG A 348 6.94 11.25 -3.52
C ARG A 348 5.97 11.87 -2.51
N PRO A 349 5.82 11.29 -1.31
CA PRO A 349 6.48 10.08 -0.80
C PRO A 349 5.78 8.76 -1.21
N TYR A 350 4.64 8.82 -1.90
CA TYR A 350 3.73 7.70 -2.14
C TYR A 350 4.35 6.58 -2.99
N CYS A 351 5.28 6.91 -3.88
CA CYS A 351 5.98 5.91 -4.70
C CYS A 351 6.93 4.98 -3.93
N PHE A 352 7.15 5.22 -2.62
CA PHE A 352 8.05 4.39 -1.82
C PHE A 352 7.39 3.17 -1.17
N TYR A 353 6.07 3.10 -1.10
CA TYR A 353 5.38 1.90 -0.60
C TYR A 353 4.86 1.04 -1.75
N GLY A 354 4.75 -0.25 -1.50
CA GLY A 354 4.11 -1.18 -2.41
C GLY A 354 2.60 -1.19 -2.18
N THR A 355 1.84 -1.59 -3.18
CA THR A 355 0.38 -1.71 -3.11
C THR A 355 -0.11 -2.96 -3.81
N ASP A 356 -1.36 -3.32 -3.59
CA ASP A 356 -2.04 -4.42 -4.28
C ASP A 356 -2.15 -4.24 -5.80
N ALA A 357 -1.94 -3.02 -6.32
CA ALA A 357 -1.88 -2.73 -7.75
C ALA A 357 -0.84 -3.59 -8.48
N ALA A 358 0.28 -3.91 -7.82
CA ALA A 358 1.30 -4.79 -8.38
C ALA A 358 0.77 -6.21 -8.65
N HIS A 359 -0.09 -6.74 -7.77
CA HIS A 359 -0.73 -8.04 -7.99
C HIS A 359 -1.73 -8.00 -9.14
N LEU A 360 -2.54 -6.94 -9.21
CA LEU A 360 -3.50 -6.74 -10.30
C LEU A 360 -2.79 -6.64 -11.67
N LEU A 361 -1.66 -5.95 -11.72
CA LEU A 361 -0.85 -5.83 -12.93
C LEU A 361 -0.18 -7.16 -13.29
N HIS A 362 0.61 -7.74 -12.38
CA HIS A 362 1.50 -8.87 -12.71
C HIS A 362 0.79 -10.23 -12.75
N ARG A 363 -0.23 -10.45 -11.91
CA ARG A 363 -0.95 -11.72 -11.86
C ARG A 363 -2.23 -11.72 -12.67
N ALA A 364 -2.96 -10.60 -12.67
CA ALA A 364 -4.22 -10.47 -13.38
C ALA A 364 -4.07 -9.89 -14.80
N HIS A 365 -2.88 -9.34 -15.12
CA HIS A 365 -2.58 -8.68 -16.39
C HIS A 365 -3.56 -7.53 -16.72
N MET A 366 -4.07 -6.87 -15.67
CA MET A 366 -4.96 -5.73 -15.81
C MET A 366 -4.16 -4.43 -15.92
N GLN A 367 -4.68 -3.47 -16.68
CA GLN A 367 -4.14 -2.12 -16.70
C GLN A 367 -4.82 -1.26 -15.64
N GLY A 368 -4.06 -0.45 -14.93
CA GLY A 368 -4.64 0.37 -13.88
C GLY A 368 -3.72 1.47 -13.37
N ILE A 369 -4.14 2.09 -12.28
CA ILE A 369 -3.42 3.18 -11.63
C ILE A 369 -3.65 3.11 -10.12
N VAL A 370 -2.71 3.65 -9.35
CA VAL A 370 -2.90 3.89 -7.91
C VAL A 370 -3.28 5.35 -7.71
N CYS A 371 -4.43 5.62 -7.10
CA CYS A 371 -4.88 6.97 -6.82
C CYS A 371 -6.00 6.96 -5.80
N GLY A 372 -5.79 7.61 -4.66
CA GLY A 372 -6.79 7.72 -3.60
C GLY A 372 -6.60 8.95 -2.71
N PRO A 373 -7.59 9.23 -1.84
CA PRO A 373 -7.54 10.33 -0.90
C PRO A 373 -6.63 10.01 0.28
N GLY A 374 -6.13 11.04 0.97
CA GLY A 374 -5.20 10.87 2.07
C GLY A 374 -3.77 10.59 1.64
N GLY A 375 -2.88 10.49 2.61
CA GLY A 375 -1.45 10.30 2.40
C GLY A 375 -0.58 11.16 3.32
N LYS A 376 -0.87 12.45 3.43
CA LYS A 376 -0.12 13.39 4.28
C LYS A 376 -0.02 12.95 5.74
N TYR A 377 -1.11 12.39 6.27
CA TYR A 377 -1.25 12.06 7.69
C TYR A 377 -1.32 10.55 7.91
N ASN A 378 -0.74 9.79 6.98
CA ASN A 378 -0.78 8.33 6.98
C ASN A 378 0.06 7.72 8.10
N THR A 379 -0.47 6.70 8.77
CA THR A 379 0.25 5.82 9.72
C THR A 379 0.92 6.59 10.87
N MET A 380 0.25 7.60 11.41
CA MET A 380 0.71 8.41 12.54
C MET A 380 -0.41 8.59 13.57
N PRO A 381 -0.10 8.99 14.82
CA PRO A 381 -1.14 9.40 15.78
C PRO A 381 -2.02 10.51 15.21
N ASP A 382 -3.31 10.47 15.53
CA ASP A 382 -4.34 11.38 14.99
C ASP A 382 -4.39 11.33 13.44
N GLU A 383 -4.24 10.13 12.87
CA GLU A 383 -4.38 9.87 11.45
C GLU A 383 -5.69 10.47 10.94
N LYS A 384 -5.62 11.19 9.82
CA LYS A 384 -6.75 11.93 9.28
C LYS A 384 -6.69 12.10 7.76
N VAL A 385 -7.80 12.50 7.17
CA VAL A 385 -7.92 12.85 5.75
C VAL A 385 -8.67 14.17 5.64
N ASP A 386 -8.22 15.03 4.73
CA ASP A 386 -8.94 16.27 4.39
C ASP A 386 -10.32 15.93 3.83
N VAL A 387 -11.38 16.51 4.41
CA VAL A 387 -12.76 16.29 3.96
C VAL A 387 -12.93 16.69 2.50
N ALA A 388 -12.33 17.82 2.08
CA ALA A 388 -12.36 18.28 0.70
C ALA A 388 -11.72 17.27 -0.25
N ASP A 389 -10.57 16.67 0.11
CA ASP A 389 -9.88 15.66 -0.71
C ASP A 389 -10.70 14.38 -0.84
N TYR A 390 -11.34 13.94 0.25
CA TYR A 390 -12.23 12.78 0.25
C TYR A 390 -13.44 13.00 -0.68
N LEU A 391 -14.11 14.14 -0.56
CA LEU A 391 -15.29 14.46 -1.37
C LEU A 391 -14.93 14.65 -2.86
N ASP A 392 -13.79 15.25 -3.14
CA ASP A 392 -13.32 15.41 -4.51
C ASP A 392 -12.91 14.07 -5.13
N MET A 393 -12.36 13.13 -4.34
CA MET A 393 -12.07 11.79 -4.84
C MET A 393 -13.36 11.03 -5.19
N ILE A 394 -14.45 11.21 -4.46
CA ILE A 394 -15.78 10.66 -4.85
C ILE A 394 -16.16 11.18 -6.23
N LYS A 395 -16.01 12.48 -6.50
CA LYS A 395 -16.30 13.08 -7.82
C LYS A 395 -15.41 12.50 -8.91
N VAL A 396 -14.10 12.39 -8.66
CA VAL A 396 -13.15 11.80 -9.60
C VAL A 396 -13.53 10.37 -9.95
N TYR A 397 -13.87 9.55 -8.96
CA TYR A 397 -14.28 8.16 -9.21
C TYR A 397 -15.60 8.05 -9.96
N MET A 398 -16.58 8.94 -9.68
CA MET A 398 -17.81 9.02 -10.48
C MET A 398 -17.49 9.26 -11.95
N LEU A 399 -16.63 10.24 -12.24
CA LEU A 399 -16.22 10.56 -13.62
C LEU A 399 -15.47 9.40 -14.29
N CYS A 400 -14.58 8.72 -13.55
CA CYS A 400 -13.89 7.53 -14.04
C CYS A 400 -14.87 6.41 -14.41
N MET A 401 -15.89 6.15 -13.58
CA MET A 401 -16.94 5.15 -13.87
C MET A 401 -17.72 5.52 -15.14
N LEU A 402 -18.07 6.80 -15.33
CA LEU A 402 -18.77 7.28 -16.52
C LEU A 402 -17.91 7.14 -17.78
N ASP A 403 -16.64 7.50 -17.71
CA ASP A 403 -15.74 7.55 -18.87
C ASP A 403 -15.25 6.15 -19.28
N VAL A 404 -15.00 5.25 -18.32
CA VAL A 404 -14.59 3.87 -18.61
C VAL A 404 -15.77 3.01 -19.00
N CYS A 405 -16.81 2.99 -18.16
CA CYS A 405 -17.92 2.07 -18.36
C CYS A 405 -18.92 2.57 -19.42
N GLY A 406 -18.96 3.88 -19.68
CA GLY A 406 -19.94 4.50 -20.57
C GLY A 406 -21.35 4.48 -19.99
N VAL A 407 -22.23 5.37 -20.47
CA VAL A 407 -23.62 5.52 -19.99
C VAL A 407 -24.58 4.92 -21.01
N SER A 408 -25.56 4.14 -20.52
CA SER A 408 -26.63 3.58 -21.32
C SER A 408 -27.70 4.64 -21.63
N GLY A 409 -28.08 4.83 -22.92
CA GLY A 409 -29.12 5.74 -23.31
C GLY A 409 -28.67 7.18 -23.66
N GLY A 410 -27.38 7.49 -23.67
CA GLY A 410 -26.83 8.69 -24.31
C GLY A 410 -26.56 8.38 -25.79
N GLY A 411 -27.27 9.03 -26.72
CA GLY A 411 -26.84 9.06 -28.11
C GLY A 411 -25.38 9.55 -28.19
N GLU A 412 -24.59 8.98 -29.09
CA GLU A 412 -23.22 9.46 -29.39
C GLU A 412 -23.26 10.98 -29.63
N PRO A 413 -22.19 11.70 -29.23
CA PRO A 413 -22.07 13.13 -29.48
C PRO A 413 -22.00 13.45 -30.97
#